data_7547cd6eb5823f72037604c8bd5c638e
#
_entry.id   7547cd6eb5823f72037604c8bd5c638e
#
_cell.length_a   1.000
_cell.length_b   1.000
_cell.length_c   1.000
_cell.angle_alpha   90.00
_cell.angle_beta   90.00
_cell.angle_gamma   90.00
#
_symmetry.space_group_name_H-M   'P 1'
#
loop_
_entity.id
_entity.type
_entity.pdbx_description
1 polymer ?
#
loop_
_entity_poly.entity_id
_entity_poly.type
_entity_poly.pdbx_seq_one_letter_code
_entity_poly.pdbx_strand_id
1 'polypeptide(L)'
;MNPALPVLNISAYLFTELKDTEALREACHAQASALSLKGTVLIAEEGINLFLAGPPKAVQEFVAWLQLDPRLAAIAPKESWSESQPFRKLLVKVKNEIIRMNHPAIQPQTGRAPSVAAATLKRWLDDGHDDQGRPVVTLDTRNAFEVDQGSFVGALDWRIDKFSEFPAAAGPHLNALQGKTVVSFYTGGIR
;
A
#
# COMPACT_ATOMS: atom_id res chain seq x y z
N MET A 1 -24.53 -21.00 -20.41
CA MET A 1 -23.19 -20.50 -20.04
C MET A 1 -23.19 -20.33 -18.54
N ASN A 2 -22.35 -21.07 -17.81
CA ASN A 2 -22.18 -20.80 -16.38
C ASN A 2 -21.62 -19.36 -16.24
N PRO A 3 -22.22 -18.51 -15.40
CA PRO A 3 -21.61 -17.23 -15.13
C PRO A 3 -20.19 -17.47 -14.60
N ALA A 4 -19.21 -16.81 -15.18
CA ALA A 4 -17.84 -16.89 -14.70
C ALA A 4 -17.86 -16.47 -13.21
N LEU A 5 -17.29 -17.29 -12.33
CA LEU A 5 -17.18 -16.95 -10.92
C LEU A 5 -16.40 -15.65 -10.80
N PRO A 6 -16.88 -14.69 -9.98
CA PRO A 6 -16.18 -13.44 -9.81
C PRO A 6 -14.76 -13.70 -9.26
N VAL A 7 -13.80 -12.92 -9.74
CA VAL A 7 -12.41 -12.99 -9.31
C VAL A 7 -12.23 -12.07 -8.10
N LEU A 8 -11.74 -12.64 -7.00
CA LEU A 8 -11.32 -11.86 -5.83
C LEU A 8 -9.92 -11.31 -6.07
N ASN A 9 -9.77 -10.00 -5.94
CA ASN A 9 -8.50 -9.31 -5.97
C ASN A 9 -8.15 -8.85 -4.56
N ILE A 10 -6.91 -9.02 -4.18
CA ILE A 10 -6.40 -8.52 -2.89
C ILE A 10 -5.17 -7.64 -3.09
N SER A 11 -5.08 -6.64 -2.21
CA SER A 11 -3.90 -5.81 -2.01
C SER A 11 -3.57 -5.81 -0.53
N ALA A 12 -2.37 -6.21 -0.16
CA ALA A 12 -1.92 -6.20 1.23
C ALA A 12 -0.43 -5.89 1.33
N TYR A 13 -0.04 -5.30 2.44
CA TYR A 13 1.36 -5.15 2.79
C TYR A 13 1.52 -5.20 4.31
N LEU A 14 2.70 -5.59 4.75
CA LEU A 14 3.08 -5.58 6.15
C LEU A 14 4.56 -5.29 6.27
N PHE A 15 4.92 -4.28 7.07
CA PHE A 15 6.29 -4.05 7.48
C PHE A 15 6.59 -4.93 8.68
N THR A 16 7.58 -5.80 8.53
CA THR A 16 8.07 -6.73 9.56
C THR A 16 9.44 -7.25 9.15
N GLU A 17 10.28 -7.59 10.11
CA GLU A 17 11.61 -8.11 9.81
C GLU A 17 11.54 -9.55 9.23
N LEU A 18 12.08 -9.72 8.02
CA LEU A 18 12.14 -10.98 7.28
C LEU A 18 13.58 -11.27 6.87
N LYS A 19 14.26 -12.18 7.59
CA LYS A 19 15.67 -12.53 7.30
C LYS A 19 15.82 -13.63 6.25
N ASP A 20 14.80 -14.43 6.06
CA ASP A 20 14.75 -15.62 5.20
C ASP A 20 14.00 -15.34 3.87
N THR A 21 14.24 -14.19 3.27
CA THR A 21 13.48 -13.67 2.13
C THR A 21 13.43 -14.62 0.94
N GLU A 22 14.52 -15.32 0.61
CA GLU A 22 14.53 -16.27 -0.50
C GLU A 22 13.71 -17.53 -0.19
N ALA A 23 13.81 -18.09 1.02
CA ALA A 23 13.00 -19.23 1.42
C ALA A 23 11.50 -18.87 1.43
N LEU A 24 11.16 -17.71 1.95
CA LEU A 24 9.78 -17.21 1.92
C LEU A 24 9.29 -16.97 0.49
N ARG A 25 10.15 -16.45 -0.41
CA ARG A 25 9.83 -16.30 -1.84
C ARG A 25 9.47 -17.64 -2.48
N GLU A 26 10.27 -18.68 -2.22
CA GLU A 26 10.02 -20.02 -2.76
C GLU A 26 8.71 -20.61 -2.24
N ALA A 27 8.47 -20.49 -0.94
CA ALA A 27 7.23 -20.95 -0.31
C ALA A 27 6.00 -20.20 -0.84
N CYS A 28 6.05 -18.88 -0.93
CA CYS A 28 4.99 -18.04 -1.51
C CYS A 28 4.72 -18.41 -2.97
N HIS A 29 5.77 -18.64 -3.78
CA HIS A 29 5.61 -19.02 -5.18
C HIS A 29 4.96 -20.40 -5.31
N ALA A 30 5.41 -21.37 -4.53
CA ALA A 30 4.84 -22.72 -4.55
C ALA A 30 3.35 -22.70 -4.15
N GLN A 31 3.01 -22.06 -3.04
CA GLN A 31 1.65 -22.00 -2.52
C GLN A 31 0.70 -21.26 -3.48
N ALA A 32 1.11 -20.07 -3.96
CA ALA A 32 0.29 -19.28 -4.88
C ALA A 32 0.11 -19.99 -6.25
N SER A 33 1.15 -20.72 -6.72
CA SER A 33 1.06 -21.50 -7.94
C SER A 33 0.11 -22.70 -7.79
N ALA A 34 0.19 -23.43 -6.68
CA ALA A 34 -0.71 -24.56 -6.38
C ALA A 34 -2.18 -24.10 -6.34
N LEU A 35 -2.43 -22.89 -5.86
CA LEU A 35 -3.76 -22.26 -5.82
C LEU A 35 -4.13 -21.52 -7.12
N SER A 36 -3.30 -21.60 -8.18
CA SER A 36 -3.51 -20.95 -9.47
C SER A 36 -3.73 -19.44 -9.37
N LEU A 37 -3.15 -18.80 -8.38
CA LEU A 37 -3.22 -17.34 -8.19
C LEU A 37 -2.31 -16.63 -9.19
N LYS A 38 -2.70 -15.41 -9.56
CA LYS A 38 -1.89 -14.52 -10.39
C LYS A 38 -1.72 -13.17 -9.71
N GLY A 39 -0.65 -12.45 -10.08
CA GLY A 39 -0.34 -11.17 -9.52
C GLY A 39 1.12 -11.04 -9.12
N THR A 40 1.41 -10.20 -8.13
CA THR A 40 2.77 -9.92 -7.71
C THR A 40 2.89 -10.00 -6.19
N VAL A 41 3.93 -10.67 -5.72
CA VAL A 41 4.38 -10.65 -4.32
C VAL A 41 5.81 -10.11 -4.31
N LEU A 42 6.04 -9.03 -3.56
CA LEU A 42 7.34 -8.46 -3.31
C LEU A 42 7.71 -8.73 -1.85
N ILE A 43 8.90 -9.26 -1.63
CA ILE A 43 9.44 -9.59 -0.32
C ILE A 43 10.76 -8.85 -0.17
N ALA A 44 10.98 -8.24 0.99
CA ALA A 44 12.22 -7.61 1.37
C ALA A 44 12.50 -7.88 2.86
N GLU A 45 13.69 -7.57 3.33
CA GLU A 45 14.01 -7.69 4.77
C GLU A 45 13.08 -6.83 5.65
N GLU A 46 12.52 -5.75 5.09
CA GLU A 46 11.59 -4.84 5.77
C GLU A 46 10.13 -5.31 5.75
N GLY A 47 9.77 -6.36 4.98
CA GLY A 47 8.39 -6.84 4.93
C GLY A 47 7.94 -7.48 3.62
N ILE A 48 6.62 -7.49 3.44
CA ILE A 48 5.94 -8.07 2.27
C ILE A 48 4.92 -7.10 1.69
N ASN A 49 4.79 -7.09 0.36
CA ASN A 49 3.76 -6.35 -0.37
C ASN A 49 3.21 -7.22 -1.49
N LEU A 50 1.89 -7.38 -1.57
CA LEU A 50 1.27 -8.27 -2.53
C LEU A 50 0.02 -7.69 -3.18
N PHE A 51 -0.15 -8.03 -4.44
CA PHE A 51 -1.35 -7.84 -5.25
C PHE A 51 -1.62 -9.17 -5.94
N LEU A 52 -2.66 -9.88 -5.52
CA LEU A 52 -3.02 -11.18 -6.06
C LEU A 52 -4.49 -11.22 -6.45
N ALA A 53 -4.80 -12.08 -7.40
CA ALA A 53 -6.17 -12.33 -7.85
C ALA A 53 -6.37 -13.79 -8.20
N GLY A 54 -7.58 -14.29 -7.97
CA GLY A 54 -7.97 -15.66 -8.29
C GLY A 54 -9.36 -16.00 -7.76
N PRO A 55 -9.71 -17.31 -7.79
CA PRO A 55 -10.94 -17.77 -7.17
C PRO A 55 -10.98 -17.38 -5.70
N PRO A 56 -12.13 -16.90 -5.17
CA PRO A 56 -12.22 -16.37 -3.80
C PRO A 56 -11.66 -17.33 -2.75
N LYS A 57 -12.03 -18.59 -2.83
CA LYS A 57 -11.55 -19.62 -1.89
C LYS A 57 -10.03 -19.79 -1.93
N ALA A 58 -9.43 -19.78 -3.12
CA ALA A 58 -7.99 -19.91 -3.29
C ALA A 58 -7.24 -18.68 -2.72
N VAL A 59 -7.76 -17.48 -2.92
CA VAL A 59 -7.18 -16.25 -2.35
C VAL A 59 -7.25 -16.28 -0.81
N GLN A 60 -8.40 -16.66 -0.26
CA GLN A 60 -8.58 -16.77 1.20
C GLN A 60 -7.66 -17.83 1.82
N GLU A 61 -7.50 -18.97 1.14
CA GLU A 61 -6.59 -20.05 1.57
C GLU A 61 -5.13 -19.57 1.56
N PHE A 62 -4.71 -18.82 0.56
CA PHE A 62 -3.38 -18.24 0.50
C PHE A 62 -3.14 -17.24 1.65
N VAL A 63 -4.11 -16.37 1.93
CA VAL A 63 -4.01 -15.42 3.06
C VAL A 63 -3.92 -16.15 4.39
N ALA A 64 -4.79 -17.15 4.60
CA ALA A 64 -4.76 -17.96 5.81
C ALA A 64 -3.41 -18.69 5.98
N TRP A 65 -2.86 -19.22 4.89
CA TRP A 65 -1.53 -19.82 4.91
C TRP A 65 -0.43 -18.82 5.27
N LEU A 66 -0.45 -17.59 4.70
CA LEU A 66 0.52 -16.54 5.08
C LEU A 66 0.43 -16.20 6.57
N GLN A 67 -0.80 -16.13 7.12
CA GLN A 67 -1.03 -15.78 8.52
C GLN A 67 -0.60 -16.86 9.51
N LEU A 68 -0.26 -18.08 9.06
CA LEU A 68 0.37 -19.11 9.90
C LEU A 68 1.80 -18.73 10.31
N ASP A 69 2.47 -17.89 9.54
CA ASP A 69 3.75 -17.31 9.96
C ASP A 69 3.48 -16.20 10.98
N PRO A 70 3.98 -16.32 12.23
CA PRO A 70 3.72 -15.31 13.27
C PRO A 70 4.14 -13.88 12.86
N ARG A 71 5.15 -13.76 12.01
CA ARG A 71 5.63 -12.46 11.48
C ARG A 71 4.62 -11.81 10.54
N LEU A 72 3.81 -12.61 9.87
CA LEU A 72 2.84 -12.20 8.87
C LEU A 72 1.38 -12.29 9.36
N ALA A 73 1.15 -12.73 10.61
CA ALA A 73 -0.18 -12.94 11.18
C ALA A 73 -1.06 -11.68 11.14
N ALA A 74 -0.47 -10.49 11.20
CA ALA A 74 -1.18 -9.21 11.16
C ALA A 74 -1.50 -8.72 9.75
N ILE A 75 -1.16 -9.49 8.69
CA ILE A 75 -1.47 -9.07 7.31
C ILE A 75 -2.98 -9.00 7.10
N ALA A 76 -3.47 -7.85 6.64
CA ALA A 76 -4.89 -7.57 6.44
C ALA A 76 -5.13 -7.12 4.99
N PRO A 77 -5.62 -8.00 4.12
CA PRO A 77 -5.89 -7.65 2.73
C PRO A 77 -7.07 -6.68 2.59
N LYS A 78 -6.91 -5.72 1.66
CA LYS A 78 -8.03 -5.00 1.06
C LYS A 78 -8.54 -5.81 -0.11
N GLU A 79 -9.84 -6.01 -0.17
CA GLU A 79 -10.52 -6.83 -1.17
C GLU A 79 -11.22 -5.97 -2.21
N SER A 80 -11.21 -6.44 -3.45
CA SER A 80 -12.02 -5.92 -4.55
C SER A 80 -12.38 -7.05 -5.51
N TRP A 81 -13.35 -6.82 -6.38
CA TRP A 81 -13.87 -7.84 -7.27
C TRP A 81 -13.75 -7.43 -8.72
N SER A 82 -13.49 -8.39 -9.59
CA SER A 82 -13.49 -8.20 -11.03
C SER A 82 -14.20 -9.36 -11.74
N GLU A 83 -14.72 -9.10 -12.93
CA GLU A 83 -15.38 -10.10 -13.76
C GLU A 83 -14.39 -11.10 -14.37
N SER A 84 -13.13 -10.69 -14.52
CA SER A 84 -12.08 -11.50 -15.11
C SER A 84 -10.76 -11.32 -14.38
N GLN A 85 -9.83 -12.27 -14.58
CA GLN A 85 -8.48 -12.25 -14.01
C GLN A 85 -7.68 -11.04 -14.55
N PRO A 86 -7.33 -10.04 -13.71
CA PRO A 86 -6.65 -8.83 -14.14
C PRO A 86 -5.15 -9.04 -14.40
N PHE A 87 -4.56 -10.10 -13.88
CA PHE A 87 -3.13 -10.37 -14.00
C PHE A 87 -2.84 -11.49 -15.00
N ARG A 88 -1.81 -11.33 -15.82
CA ARG A 88 -1.40 -12.33 -16.80
C ARG A 88 -0.63 -13.49 -16.20
N LYS A 89 0.21 -13.24 -15.17
CA LYS A 89 1.12 -14.20 -14.56
C LYS A 89 1.30 -13.98 -13.08
N LEU A 90 1.85 -14.97 -12.39
CA LEU A 90 2.35 -14.86 -11.02
C LEU A 90 3.82 -14.40 -11.05
N LEU A 91 4.15 -13.42 -10.21
CA LEU A 91 5.50 -12.94 -9.98
C LEU A 91 5.76 -12.89 -8.47
N VAL A 92 6.75 -13.63 -8.00
CA VAL A 92 7.21 -13.54 -6.61
C VAL A 92 8.69 -13.15 -6.63
N LYS A 93 9.04 -12.02 -6.03
CA LYS A 93 10.38 -11.42 -6.14
C LYS A 93 10.89 -10.94 -4.79
N VAL A 94 12.17 -11.21 -4.53
CA VAL A 94 12.91 -10.50 -3.49
C VAL A 94 13.38 -9.15 -4.03
N LYS A 95 13.27 -8.12 -3.20
CA LYS A 95 13.65 -6.74 -3.47
C LYS A 95 14.41 -6.18 -2.26
N ASN A 96 15.10 -5.06 -2.46
CA ASN A 96 15.73 -4.34 -1.33
C ASN A 96 14.68 -3.66 -0.44
N GLU A 97 13.57 -3.20 -1.04
CA GLU A 97 12.47 -2.49 -0.39
C GLU A 97 11.15 -3.00 -0.96
N ILE A 98 10.11 -3.15 -0.13
CA ILE A 98 8.75 -3.51 -0.59
C ILE A 98 8.01 -2.33 -1.21
N ILE A 99 8.47 -1.12 -0.92
CA ILE A 99 8.17 0.11 -1.65
C ILE A 99 9.44 0.91 -1.85
N ARG A 100 9.74 1.22 -3.09
CA ARG A 100 11.00 1.88 -3.42
C ARG A 100 10.98 3.33 -2.95
N MET A 101 11.74 3.62 -1.89
CA MET A 101 11.98 4.95 -1.37
C MET A 101 13.40 5.44 -1.66
N ASN A 102 14.37 4.51 -1.70
CA ASN A 102 15.80 4.79 -1.87
C ASN A 102 16.33 5.83 -0.85
N HIS A 103 15.84 5.79 0.39
CA HIS A 103 16.22 6.75 1.41
C HIS A 103 16.58 6.04 2.71
N PRO A 104 17.88 5.91 3.05
CA PRO A 104 18.36 5.05 4.15
C PRO A 104 17.87 5.46 5.54
N ALA A 105 17.48 6.73 5.73
CA ALA A 105 16.95 7.21 7.00
C ALA A 105 15.44 6.90 7.19
N ILE A 106 14.74 6.41 6.16
CA ILE A 106 13.33 6.07 6.24
C ILE A 106 13.22 4.58 6.55
N GLN A 107 12.76 4.28 7.77
CA GLN A 107 12.57 2.93 8.28
C GLN A 107 11.10 2.74 8.67
N PRO A 108 10.24 2.28 7.76
CA PRO A 108 8.79 2.20 7.99
C PRO A 108 8.39 1.29 9.16
N GLN A 109 9.24 0.33 9.54
CA GLN A 109 9.01 -0.55 10.69
C GLN A 109 9.18 0.17 12.04
N THR A 110 9.87 1.30 12.11
CA THR A 110 10.12 2.02 13.38
C THR A 110 8.99 2.97 13.77
N GLY A 111 8.07 3.27 12.87
CA GLY A 111 6.92 4.10 13.14
C GLY A 111 6.14 4.49 11.89
N ARG A 112 4.85 4.69 12.07
CA ARG A 112 3.93 5.19 11.03
C ARG A 112 3.11 6.33 11.59
N ALA A 113 2.81 7.30 10.75
CA ALA A 113 1.83 8.32 11.09
C ALA A 113 0.46 7.65 11.37
N PRO A 114 -0.30 8.12 12.38
CA PRO A 114 -1.62 7.60 12.66
C PRO A 114 -2.55 7.85 11.46
N SER A 115 -3.49 6.93 11.24
CA SER A 115 -4.55 7.14 10.26
C SER A 115 -5.67 7.99 10.85
N VAL A 116 -6.27 8.83 10.02
CA VAL A 116 -7.47 9.60 10.37
C VAL A 116 -8.70 8.98 9.70
N ALA A 117 -9.81 8.88 10.43
CA ALA A 117 -11.07 8.41 9.85
C ALA A 117 -11.62 9.44 8.85
N ALA A 118 -12.27 8.96 7.76
CA ALA A 118 -12.78 9.82 6.70
C ALA A 118 -13.77 10.89 7.22
N ALA A 119 -14.64 10.54 8.16
CA ALA A 119 -15.58 11.48 8.78
C ALA A 119 -14.86 12.58 9.59
N THR A 120 -13.78 12.23 10.29
CA THR A 120 -12.95 13.19 11.03
C THR A 120 -12.23 14.13 10.07
N LEU A 121 -11.60 13.59 9.02
CA LEU A 121 -10.95 14.41 8.00
C LEU A 121 -11.94 15.35 7.32
N LYS A 122 -13.14 14.87 6.96
CA LYS A 122 -14.19 15.73 6.36
C LYS A 122 -14.51 16.91 7.27
N ARG A 123 -14.72 16.67 8.55
CA ARG A 123 -14.98 17.72 9.54
C ARG A 123 -13.83 18.73 9.63
N TRP A 124 -12.58 18.24 9.75
CA TRP A 124 -11.40 19.10 9.80
C TRP A 124 -11.23 19.98 8.55
N LEU A 125 -11.58 19.41 7.37
CA LEU A 125 -11.53 20.19 6.13
C LEU A 125 -12.63 21.27 6.08
N ASP A 126 -13.82 20.99 6.61
CA ASP A 126 -14.91 21.96 6.70
C ASP A 126 -14.58 23.08 7.70
N ASP A 127 -13.96 22.73 8.84
CA ASP A 127 -13.57 23.66 9.90
C ASP A 127 -12.24 24.40 9.58
N GLY A 128 -11.44 23.89 8.66
CA GLY A 128 -10.11 24.42 8.31
C GLY A 128 -9.01 24.08 9.32
N HIS A 129 -9.32 23.39 10.43
CA HIS A 129 -8.38 23.01 11.47
C HIS A 129 -8.71 21.65 12.10
N ASP A 130 -7.72 21.04 12.75
CA ASP A 130 -7.87 19.81 13.52
C ASP A 130 -8.45 20.08 14.94
N ASP A 131 -8.61 19.01 15.73
CA ASP A 131 -9.14 19.08 17.09
C ASP A 131 -8.23 19.85 18.08
N GLN A 132 -7.02 20.22 17.67
CA GLN A 132 -6.07 21.01 18.45
C GLN A 132 -5.94 22.46 17.92
N GLY A 133 -6.80 22.84 16.96
CA GLY A 133 -6.79 24.17 16.35
C GLY A 133 -5.67 24.39 15.33
N ARG A 134 -4.96 23.34 14.90
CA ARG A 134 -3.91 23.47 13.89
C ARG A 134 -4.51 23.46 12.48
N PRO A 135 -4.08 24.35 11.58
CA PRO A 135 -4.54 24.33 10.19
C PRO A 135 -4.32 22.95 9.55
N VAL A 136 -5.33 22.44 8.83
CA VAL A 136 -5.25 21.16 8.15
C VAL A 136 -4.88 21.36 6.68
N VAL A 137 -3.93 20.56 6.22
CA VAL A 137 -3.48 20.54 4.82
C VAL A 137 -3.55 19.09 4.31
N THR A 138 -4.17 18.88 3.17
CA THR A 138 -4.11 17.59 2.47
C THR A 138 -2.92 17.54 1.54
N LEU A 139 -2.23 16.40 1.53
CA LEU A 139 -1.07 16.14 0.68
C LEU A 139 -1.34 14.91 -0.18
N ASP A 140 -1.41 15.12 -1.49
CA ASP A 140 -1.52 14.04 -2.45
C ASP A 140 -0.13 13.45 -2.70
N THR A 141 0.08 12.20 -2.29
CA THR A 141 1.36 11.51 -2.45
C THR A 141 1.39 10.60 -3.67
N ARG A 142 0.38 10.70 -4.54
CA ARG A 142 0.26 9.91 -5.77
C ARG A 142 1.20 10.45 -6.85
N ASN A 143 1.38 9.62 -7.89
CA ASN A 143 2.11 10.06 -9.07
C ASN A 143 1.29 11.11 -9.84
N ALA A 144 1.97 12.02 -10.55
CA ALA A 144 1.34 13.12 -11.26
C ALA A 144 0.18 12.67 -12.17
N PHE A 145 0.33 11.55 -12.91
CA PHE A 145 -0.73 11.03 -13.77
C PHE A 145 -2.00 10.59 -13.01
N GLU A 146 -1.86 10.15 -11.74
CA GLU A 146 -2.99 9.79 -10.87
C GLU A 146 -3.70 11.05 -10.37
N VAL A 147 -2.92 12.10 -10.04
CA VAL A 147 -3.45 13.40 -9.61
C VAL A 147 -4.25 14.07 -10.74
N ASP A 148 -3.80 13.93 -12.00
CA ASP A 148 -4.48 14.46 -13.18
C ASP A 148 -5.88 13.84 -13.41
N GLN A 149 -6.17 12.68 -12.82
CA GLN A 149 -7.51 12.07 -12.82
C GLN A 149 -8.44 12.65 -11.76
N GLY A 150 -7.94 13.52 -10.89
CA GLY A 150 -8.67 14.18 -9.82
C GLY A 150 -7.97 14.05 -8.47
N SER A 151 -8.16 15.04 -7.61
CA SER A 151 -7.58 15.12 -6.27
C SER A 151 -8.56 15.86 -5.34
N PHE A 152 -8.25 15.93 -4.03
CA PHE A 152 -8.99 16.80 -3.13
C PHE A 152 -8.78 18.26 -3.49
N VAL A 153 -9.83 19.05 -3.38
CA VAL A 153 -9.76 20.50 -3.61
C VAL A 153 -8.73 21.10 -2.65
N GLY A 154 -7.76 21.84 -3.22
CA GLY A 154 -6.71 22.49 -2.44
C GLY A 154 -5.62 21.57 -1.90
N ALA A 155 -5.61 20.29 -2.30
CA ALA A 155 -4.52 19.40 -1.91
C ALA A 155 -3.18 19.86 -2.49
N LEU A 156 -2.13 19.76 -1.68
CA LEU A 156 -0.76 19.92 -2.16
C LEU A 156 -0.39 18.74 -3.05
N ASP A 157 0.21 19.02 -4.18
CA ASP A 157 0.74 18.06 -5.14
C ASP A 157 2.14 18.51 -5.56
N TRP A 158 3.12 17.64 -5.38
CA TRP A 158 4.50 17.93 -5.74
C TRP A 158 4.91 17.33 -7.10
N ARG A 159 3.94 16.89 -7.88
CA ARG A 159 4.11 16.42 -9.27
C ARG A 159 5.21 15.38 -9.44
N ILE A 160 5.26 14.38 -8.55
CA ILE A 160 6.22 13.29 -8.65
C ILE A 160 5.78 12.26 -9.70
N ASP A 161 6.71 11.75 -10.48
CA ASP A 161 6.45 10.66 -11.42
C ASP A 161 6.59 9.30 -10.78
N LYS A 162 7.39 9.20 -9.72
CA LYS A 162 7.64 7.97 -8.95
C LYS A 162 7.70 8.29 -7.47
N PHE A 163 7.16 7.40 -6.64
CA PHE A 163 7.17 7.59 -5.19
C PHE A 163 8.59 7.73 -4.60
N SER A 164 9.61 7.15 -5.24
CA SER A 164 11.01 7.33 -4.84
C SER A 164 11.54 8.77 -4.94
N GLU A 165 10.81 9.67 -5.60
CA GLU A 165 11.14 11.10 -5.71
C GLU A 165 10.56 11.91 -4.53
N PHE A 166 9.63 11.32 -3.77
CA PHE A 166 8.92 11.98 -2.70
C PHE A 166 9.83 12.62 -1.65
N PRO A 167 10.90 11.98 -1.14
CA PRO A 167 11.79 12.61 -0.15
C PRO A 167 12.46 13.90 -0.66
N ALA A 168 12.91 13.89 -1.92
CA ALA A 168 13.53 15.05 -2.54
C ALA A 168 12.51 16.18 -2.79
N ALA A 169 11.30 15.82 -3.23
CA ALA A 169 10.21 16.78 -3.43
C ALA A 169 9.71 17.39 -2.12
N ALA A 170 9.68 16.61 -1.02
CA ALA A 170 9.25 17.09 0.28
C ALA A 170 10.19 18.13 0.90
N GLY A 171 11.50 17.96 0.73
CA GLY A 171 12.52 18.75 1.41
C GLY A 171 12.29 20.28 1.38
N PRO A 172 12.10 20.90 0.20
CA PRO A 172 11.86 22.35 0.10
C PRO A 172 10.58 22.85 0.79
N HIS A 173 9.62 21.96 1.04
CA HIS A 173 8.29 22.33 1.54
C HIS A 173 8.11 22.10 3.03
N LEU A 174 9.04 21.42 3.73
CA LEU A 174 8.90 21.05 5.14
C LEU A 174 8.66 22.27 6.05
N ASN A 175 9.35 23.37 5.80
CA ASN A 175 9.18 24.59 6.60
C ASN A 175 7.76 25.18 6.46
N ALA A 176 7.16 25.12 5.29
CA ALA A 176 5.81 25.62 5.04
C ALA A 176 4.72 24.74 5.68
N LEU A 177 5.07 23.53 6.10
CA LEU A 177 4.17 22.58 6.75
C LEU A 177 4.27 22.61 8.29
N GLN A 178 5.24 23.35 8.84
CA GLN A 178 5.39 23.47 10.30
C GLN A 178 4.15 24.10 10.95
N GLY A 179 3.75 23.53 12.08
CA GLY A 179 2.56 23.97 12.84
C GLY A 179 1.22 23.56 12.22
N LYS A 180 1.23 22.81 11.13
CA LYS A 180 0.02 22.30 10.46
C LYS A 180 -0.17 20.80 10.70
N THR A 181 -1.39 20.36 10.65
CA THR A 181 -1.71 18.92 10.52
C THR A 181 -1.76 18.55 9.06
N VAL A 182 -0.78 17.75 8.63
CA VAL A 182 -0.68 17.29 7.24
C VAL A 182 -1.32 15.90 7.14
N VAL A 183 -2.35 15.79 6.32
CA VAL A 183 -3.03 14.52 6.03
C VAL A 183 -2.66 14.07 4.63
N SER A 184 -1.77 13.08 4.55
CA SER A 184 -1.41 12.48 3.27
C SER A 184 -2.43 11.43 2.84
N PHE A 185 -2.66 11.33 1.54
CA PHE A 185 -3.54 10.33 0.96
C PHE A 185 -2.99 9.76 -0.35
N TYR A 186 -3.49 8.57 -0.72
CA TYR A 186 -3.12 7.83 -1.92
C TYR A 186 -4.21 6.83 -2.31
N THR A 187 -4.06 6.13 -3.45
CA THR A 187 -5.06 5.22 -4.01
C THR A 187 -5.24 3.87 -3.28
N GLY A 188 -4.55 3.65 -2.18
CA GLY A 188 -4.49 2.36 -1.48
C GLY A 188 -3.23 1.58 -1.87
N GLY A 189 -2.95 0.46 -1.24
CA GLY A 189 -1.65 -0.20 -1.35
C GLY A 189 -0.64 0.42 -0.37
N ILE A 190 0.63 0.45 -0.75
CA ILE A 190 1.72 0.93 0.10
C ILE A 190 2.30 2.24 -0.44
N ARG A 191 2.45 3.23 0.43
CA ARG A 191 3.22 4.47 0.23
C ARG A 191 3.66 5.05 1.56
#